data_31f989f95d1d7747c54584a6d60e2b9b
#
_entry.id   31f989f95d1d7747c54584a6d60e2b9b
#
_cell.length_a   1.000
_cell.length_b   1.000
_cell.length_c   1.000
_cell.angle_alpha   90.00
_cell.angle_beta   90.00
_cell.angle_gamma   90.00
#
_symmetry.space_group_name_H-M   'P 1'
#
loop_
_entity.id
_entity.type
_entity.pdbx_description
1 polymer ?
#
loop_
_entity_poly.entity_id
_entity_poly.type
_entity_poly.pdbx_seq_one_letter_code
_entity_poly.pdbx_strand_id
1 'polypeptide(L)'
;KKPFEALSVAIIGDIKHSRVARSDVVALQTLGCKDIRVIAPNTLLPYGFDEYGEEIRLFNNMEDGIKDCDVIITLRIQNERIDSPALASQAEFYKMYGLNKERLAMAKPDCIVMHPGPMNRGVEIDSSIADGPQAVILHQVTNGIAVRMAVLALSMQGQLQEKGLIEAIAG
;
A
#
# COMPACT_ATOMS: atom_id res chain seq x y z
N LYS A 1 16.87 -11.34 0.41
CA LYS A 1 15.42 -11.05 0.57
C LYS A 1 15.04 -11.39 2.01
N LYS A 2 14.43 -10.47 2.72
CA LYS A 2 13.91 -10.71 4.09
C LYS A 2 12.59 -11.47 3.99
N PRO A 3 12.29 -12.40 4.92
CA PRO A 3 10.96 -12.97 5.04
C PRO A 3 9.94 -11.91 5.50
N PHE A 4 8.66 -12.10 5.23
CA PHE A 4 7.63 -11.11 5.56
C PHE A 4 7.53 -10.81 7.06
N GLU A 5 7.80 -11.81 7.91
CA GLU A 5 7.79 -11.68 9.37
C GLU A 5 8.83 -10.70 9.90
N ALA A 6 9.90 -10.44 9.12
CA ALA A 6 10.99 -9.54 9.48
C ALA A 6 10.89 -8.16 8.81
N LEU A 7 9.81 -7.90 8.04
CA LEU A 7 9.59 -6.62 7.38
C LEU A 7 8.83 -5.65 8.27
N SER A 8 9.23 -4.37 8.19
CA SER A 8 8.44 -3.23 8.66
C SER A 8 7.84 -2.54 7.45
N VAL A 9 6.51 -2.51 7.34
CA VAL A 9 5.78 -1.97 6.18
C VAL A 9 4.95 -0.77 6.60
N ALA A 10 5.18 0.40 5.97
CA ALA A 10 4.42 1.61 6.18
C ALA A 10 3.43 1.83 5.02
N ILE A 11 2.16 2.06 5.32
CA ILE A 11 1.09 2.40 4.37
C ILE A 11 0.63 3.82 4.68
N ILE A 12 0.76 4.74 3.71
CA ILE A 12 0.59 6.18 3.93
C ILE A 12 -0.50 6.71 3.00
N GLY A 13 -1.44 7.49 3.53
CA GLY A 13 -2.42 8.22 2.72
C GLY A 13 -3.85 8.19 3.24
N ASP A 14 -4.83 8.21 2.36
CA ASP A 14 -6.25 8.10 2.73
C ASP A 14 -6.61 6.64 3.07
N ILE A 15 -6.33 6.24 4.29
CA ILE A 15 -6.55 4.87 4.76
C ILE A 15 -8.04 4.56 4.89
N LYS A 16 -8.79 5.52 5.43
CA LYS A 16 -10.22 5.36 5.73
C LYS A 16 -11.05 4.95 4.51
N HIS A 17 -10.73 5.50 3.35
CA HIS A 17 -11.49 5.28 2.12
C HIS A 17 -10.78 4.36 1.12
N SER A 18 -9.57 3.88 1.45
CA SER A 18 -8.79 3.05 0.55
C SER A 18 -9.16 1.56 0.65
N ARG A 19 -9.61 1.00 -0.47
CA ARG A 19 -9.74 -0.46 -0.61
C ARG A 19 -8.38 -1.14 -0.64
N VAL A 20 -7.39 -0.46 -1.22
CA VAL A 20 -6.01 -0.97 -1.33
C VAL A 20 -5.41 -1.13 0.05
N ALA A 21 -5.48 -0.10 0.92
CA ALA A 21 -4.98 -0.21 2.28
C ALA A 21 -5.52 -1.43 3.04
N ARG A 22 -6.83 -1.66 2.94
CA ARG A 22 -7.48 -2.81 3.61
C ARG A 22 -6.99 -4.14 3.05
N SER A 23 -6.88 -4.27 1.73
CA SER A 23 -6.39 -5.49 1.09
C SER A 23 -4.92 -5.74 1.40
N ASP A 24 -4.10 -4.68 1.41
CA ASP A 24 -2.66 -4.78 1.70
C ASP A 24 -2.43 -5.21 3.16
N VAL A 25 -3.20 -4.66 4.12
CA VAL A 25 -3.10 -5.08 5.52
C VAL A 25 -3.44 -6.56 5.68
N VAL A 26 -4.57 -7.02 5.12
CA VAL A 26 -4.98 -8.44 5.18
C VAL A 26 -3.94 -9.34 4.52
N ALA A 27 -3.40 -8.93 3.37
CA ALA A 27 -2.37 -9.70 2.68
C ALA A 27 -1.07 -9.79 3.49
N LEU A 28 -0.62 -8.68 4.08
CA LEU A 28 0.58 -8.63 4.92
C LEU A 28 0.42 -9.50 6.18
N GLN A 29 -0.75 -9.45 6.84
CA GLN A 29 -1.08 -10.31 7.97
C GLN A 29 -1.04 -11.79 7.57
N THR A 30 -1.68 -12.15 6.44
CA THR A 30 -1.68 -13.52 5.91
C THR A 30 -0.27 -14.02 5.59
N LEU A 31 0.62 -13.12 5.15
CA LEU A 31 2.03 -13.42 4.88
C LEU A 31 2.91 -13.40 6.15
N GLY A 32 2.33 -13.13 7.31
CA GLY A 32 3.02 -13.19 8.61
C GLY A 32 3.78 -11.93 8.98
N CYS A 33 3.55 -10.78 8.30
CA CYS A 33 4.19 -9.51 8.66
C CYS A 33 3.81 -9.09 10.09
N LYS A 34 4.80 -8.72 10.91
CA LYS A 34 4.62 -8.40 12.33
C LYS A 34 4.68 -6.90 12.66
N ASP A 35 5.02 -6.06 11.68
CA ASP A 35 5.12 -4.62 11.83
C ASP A 35 4.48 -3.91 10.63
N ILE A 36 3.17 -3.69 10.73
CA ILE A 36 2.37 -2.99 9.73
C ILE A 36 2.01 -1.62 10.30
N ARG A 37 2.53 -0.57 9.69
CA ARG A 37 2.35 0.81 10.13
C ARG A 37 1.42 1.54 9.19
N VAL A 38 0.34 2.06 9.74
CA VAL A 38 -0.67 2.80 9.00
C VAL A 38 -0.56 4.28 9.37
N ILE A 39 -0.29 5.13 8.40
CA ILE A 39 0.08 6.52 8.61
C ILE A 39 -0.88 7.45 7.87
N ALA A 40 -1.60 8.28 8.60
CA ALA A 40 -2.53 9.26 8.04
C ALA A 40 -2.88 10.35 9.06
N PRO A 41 -3.44 11.49 8.61
CA PRO A 41 -4.14 12.41 9.52
C PRO A 41 -5.25 11.67 10.29
N ASN A 42 -5.54 12.09 11.51
CA ASN A 42 -6.59 11.48 12.33
C ASN A 42 -7.96 11.42 11.62
N THR A 43 -8.25 12.38 10.75
CA THR A 43 -9.49 12.43 9.95
C THR A 43 -9.56 11.35 8.88
N LEU A 44 -8.41 10.80 8.47
CA LEU A 44 -8.26 9.76 7.44
C LEU A 44 -7.83 8.40 8.02
N LEU A 45 -7.70 8.30 9.34
CA LEU A 45 -7.56 7.02 10.03
C LEU A 45 -8.95 6.46 10.33
N PRO A 46 -9.24 5.20 9.99
CA PRO A 46 -10.51 4.56 10.36
C PRO A 46 -10.50 4.22 11.86
N TYR A 47 -11.64 4.36 12.51
CA TYR A 47 -11.83 3.92 13.88
C TYR A 47 -11.71 2.39 13.98
N GLY A 48 -11.06 1.90 15.04
CA GLY A 48 -10.94 0.46 15.30
C GLY A 48 -10.05 -0.29 14.30
N PHE A 49 -9.22 0.42 13.51
CA PHE A 49 -8.35 -0.25 12.55
C PHE A 49 -7.20 -1.00 13.23
N ASP A 50 -6.82 -0.60 14.43
CA ASP A 50 -5.89 -1.27 15.32
C ASP A 50 -6.46 -2.55 15.95
N GLU A 51 -7.79 -2.70 15.96
CA GLU A 51 -8.45 -3.93 16.41
C GLU A 51 -8.29 -5.11 15.42
N TYR A 52 -7.81 -4.85 14.18
CA TYR A 52 -7.58 -5.89 13.18
C TYR A 52 -6.38 -6.81 13.50
N GLY A 53 -5.50 -6.42 14.43
CA GLY A 53 -4.39 -7.24 14.90
C GLY A 53 -3.31 -6.45 15.64
N GLU A 54 -2.60 -7.10 16.56
CA GLU A 54 -1.53 -6.50 17.37
C GLU A 54 -0.31 -6.05 16.55
N GLU A 55 -0.17 -6.58 15.34
CA GLU A 55 0.88 -6.20 14.39
C GLU A 55 0.62 -4.86 13.69
N ILE A 56 -0.60 -4.30 13.82
CA ILE A 56 -0.98 -3.03 13.19
C ILE A 56 -0.77 -1.88 14.17
N ARG A 57 -0.03 -0.87 13.72
CA ARG A 57 0.25 0.34 14.50
C ARG A 57 -0.20 1.57 13.72
N LEU A 58 -0.97 2.44 14.37
CA LEU A 58 -1.46 3.69 13.79
C LEU A 58 -0.53 4.85 14.13
N PHE A 59 -0.22 5.67 13.12
CA PHE A 59 0.60 6.88 13.26
C PHE A 59 -0.10 8.07 12.62
N ASN A 60 -0.14 9.18 13.33
CA ASN A 60 -0.55 10.49 12.80
C ASN A 60 0.64 11.41 12.52
N ASN A 61 1.85 10.96 12.83
CA ASN A 61 3.12 11.61 12.47
C ASN A 61 3.84 10.71 11.46
N MET A 62 4.20 11.29 10.31
CA MET A 62 4.82 10.54 9.22
C MET A 62 6.25 10.11 9.57
N GLU A 63 7.02 11.00 10.17
CA GLU A 63 8.43 10.77 10.48
C GLU A 63 8.60 9.60 11.46
N ASP A 64 7.74 9.52 12.47
CA ASP A 64 7.74 8.42 13.43
C ASP A 64 7.31 7.10 12.78
N GLY A 65 6.32 7.17 11.89
CA GLY A 65 5.76 5.99 11.23
C GLY A 65 6.70 5.35 10.22
N ILE A 66 7.49 6.12 9.46
CA ILE A 66 8.37 5.60 8.41
C ILE A 66 9.77 5.24 8.91
N LYS A 67 10.13 5.63 10.13
CA LYS A 67 11.46 5.39 10.69
C LYS A 67 11.83 3.92 10.63
N ASP A 68 12.99 3.63 10.03
CA ASP A 68 13.56 2.27 9.89
C ASP A 68 12.63 1.27 9.17
N CYS A 69 11.71 1.74 8.32
CA CYS A 69 10.87 0.86 7.48
C CYS A 69 11.66 0.17 6.37
N ASP A 70 11.26 -1.05 6.05
CA ASP A 70 11.75 -1.81 4.89
C ASP A 70 10.95 -1.49 3.62
N VAL A 71 9.66 -1.17 3.77
CA VAL A 71 8.74 -0.91 2.66
C VAL A 71 7.86 0.29 2.98
N ILE A 72 7.70 1.20 2.03
CA ILE A 72 6.76 2.31 2.09
C ILE A 72 5.79 2.18 0.92
N ILE A 73 4.49 2.11 1.21
CA ILE A 73 3.40 2.11 0.24
C ILE A 73 2.67 3.44 0.37
N THR A 74 2.79 4.32 -0.63
CA THR A 74 2.01 5.55 -0.68
C THR A 74 0.72 5.32 -1.45
N LEU A 75 -0.39 5.86 -0.93
CA LEU A 75 -1.71 5.73 -1.51
C LEU A 75 -2.13 7.04 -2.15
N ARG A 76 -2.81 6.95 -3.27
CA ARG A 76 -3.38 8.12 -3.96
C ARG A 76 -4.35 8.85 -3.06
N ILE A 77 -4.20 10.17 -2.97
CA ILE A 77 -5.20 11.05 -2.39
C ILE A 77 -6.25 11.35 -3.47
N GLN A 78 -7.51 11.00 -3.21
CA GLN A 78 -8.59 11.24 -4.16
C GLN A 78 -9.00 12.70 -4.13
N ASN A 79 -8.75 13.43 -5.23
CA ASN A 79 -9.06 14.85 -5.37
C ASN A 79 -10.54 15.18 -5.16
N GLU A 80 -11.42 14.24 -5.51
CA GLU A 80 -12.88 14.37 -5.33
C GLU A 80 -13.30 14.46 -3.85
N ARG A 81 -12.39 14.18 -2.94
CA ARG A 81 -12.62 14.21 -1.47
C ARG A 81 -11.89 15.35 -0.79
N ILE A 82 -11.11 16.15 -1.52
CA ILE A 82 -10.37 17.29 -0.97
C ILE A 82 -11.30 18.44 -0.59
N ASP A 83 -12.47 18.54 -1.21
CA ASP A 83 -13.53 19.49 -0.83
C ASP A 83 -14.29 19.05 0.45
N SER A 84 -13.90 17.94 1.06
CA SER A 84 -14.46 17.51 2.34
C SER A 84 -13.67 18.14 3.50
N PRO A 85 -14.32 18.40 4.66
CA PRO A 85 -13.65 18.91 5.86
C PRO A 85 -12.51 18.02 6.40
N ALA A 86 -12.33 16.85 5.81
CA ALA A 86 -11.33 15.86 6.24
C ALA A 86 -9.90 16.18 5.78
N LEU A 87 -9.73 17.01 4.74
CA LEU A 87 -8.42 17.45 4.24
C LEU A 87 -8.45 18.96 3.95
N ALA A 88 -7.55 19.71 4.57
CA ALA A 88 -7.53 21.16 4.42
C ALA A 88 -7.04 21.62 3.03
N SER A 89 -6.02 20.97 2.45
CA SER A 89 -5.56 21.16 1.07
C SER A 89 -4.54 20.09 0.65
N GLN A 90 -4.31 19.93 -0.67
CA GLN A 90 -3.23 19.10 -1.20
C GLN A 90 -1.85 19.55 -0.71
N ALA A 91 -1.63 20.87 -0.68
CA ALA A 91 -0.36 21.46 -0.22
C ALA A 91 -0.10 21.15 1.25
N GLU A 92 -1.12 21.20 2.09
CA GLU A 92 -1.01 20.85 3.49
C GLU A 92 -0.77 19.34 3.69
N PHE A 93 -1.48 18.50 2.93
CA PHE A 93 -1.22 17.06 2.93
C PHE A 93 0.22 16.77 2.53
N TYR A 94 0.71 17.36 1.44
CA TYR A 94 2.11 17.18 1.00
C TYR A 94 3.09 17.62 2.08
N LYS A 95 2.86 18.78 2.69
CA LYS A 95 3.72 19.31 3.75
C LYS A 95 3.83 18.33 4.93
N MET A 96 2.76 17.63 5.29
CA MET A 96 2.70 16.76 6.46
C MET A 96 2.99 15.28 6.11
N TYR A 97 2.54 14.79 4.95
CA TYR A 97 2.52 13.37 4.59
C TYR A 97 3.11 13.06 3.20
N GLY A 98 3.55 14.04 2.44
CA GLY A 98 4.20 13.82 1.14
C GLY A 98 5.55 13.14 1.31
N LEU A 99 5.79 12.05 0.57
CA LEU A 99 7.07 11.34 0.60
C LEU A 99 8.10 12.09 -0.27
N ASN A 100 9.05 12.73 0.38
CA ASN A 100 10.19 13.44 -0.20
C ASN A 100 11.52 12.77 0.18
N LYS A 101 12.65 13.35 -0.25
CA LYS A 101 13.98 12.77 -0.01
C LYS A 101 14.36 12.76 1.47
N GLU A 102 14.04 13.80 2.20
CA GLU A 102 14.34 13.92 3.62
C GLU A 102 13.62 12.83 4.42
N ARG A 103 12.36 12.60 4.12
CA ARG A 103 11.55 11.55 4.76
C ARG A 103 11.99 10.16 4.36
N LEU A 104 12.23 9.93 3.05
CA LEU A 104 12.73 8.63 2.61
C LEU A 104 14.07 8.26 3.27
N ALA A 105 14.91 9.24 3.58
CA ALA A 105 16.19 9.02 4.28
C ALA A 105 16.02 8.56 5.75
N MET A 106 14.82 8.68 6.34
CA MET A 106 14.51 8.17 7.69
C MET A 106 14.17 6.68 7.68
N ALA A 107 13.80 6.13 6.53
CA ALA A 107 13.62 4.70 6.35
C ALA A 107 14.99 4.01 6.18
N LYS A 108 14.99 2.68 6.08
CA LYS A 108 16.23 1.94 5.81
C LYS A 108 16.83 2.30 4.46
N PRO A 109 18.15 2.27 4.29
CA PRO A 109 18.80 2.60 3.01
C PRO A 109 18.36 1.70 1.84
N ASP A 110 17.95 0.47 2.13
CA ASP A 110 17.42 -0.50 1.17
C ASP A 110 15.89 -0.54 1.12
N CYS A 111 15.22 0.46 1.72
CA CYS A 111 13.77 0.60 1.69
C CYS A 111 13.26 0.69 0.25
N ILE A 112 12.21 -0.05 -0.06
CA ILE A 112 11.53 0.05 -1.36
C ILE A 112 10.27 0.92 -1.24
N VAL A 113 9.98 1.68 -2.32
CA VAL A 113 8.81 2.53 -2.42
C VAL A 113 7.84 1.97 -3.44
N MET A 114 6.59 1.81 -3.02
CA MET A 114 5.49 1.26 -3.81
C MET A 114 4.34 2.27 -3.91
N HIS A 115 3.56 2.15 -4.99
CA HIS A 115 2.33 2.92 -5.19
C HIS A 115 1.38 2.13 -6.11
N PRO A 116 0.10 1.97 -5.76
CA PRO A 116 -0.84 1.19 -6.57
C PRO A 116 -1.19 1.83 -7.92
N GLY A 117 -0.87 3.13 -8.11
CA GLY A 117 -1.23 3.92 -9.29
C GLY A 117 -2.74 4.22 -9.41
N PRO A 118 -3.10 5.25 -10.18
CA PRO A 118 -2.24 6.34 -10.62
C PRO A 118 -1.78 7.22 -9.45
N MET A 119 -0.62 7.90 -9.58
CA MET A 119 -0.07 8.75 -8.52
C MET A 119 -0.28 10.24 -8.80
N ASN A 120 -0.43 11.04 -7.74
CA ASN A 120 -0.42 12.51 -7.81
C ASN A 120 0.96 13.00 -7.37
N ARG A 121 1.82 13.27 -8.34
CA ARG A 121 3.18 13.78 -8.09
C ARG A 121 3.12 15.16 -7.42
N GLY A 122 3.88 15.35 -6.35
CA GLY A 122 3.85 16.57 -5.54
C GLY A 122 2.67 16.65 -4.55
N VAL A 123 1.93 15.55 -4.37
CA VAL A 123 0.88 15.41 -3.34
C VAL A 123 1.23 14.30 -2.34
N GLU A 124 1.16 13.04 -2.72
CA GLU A 124 1.54 11.93 -1.83
C GLU A 124 3.00 11.50 -2.01
N ILE A 125 3.61 11.81 -3.18
CA ILE A 125 4.99 11.40 -3.50
C ILE A 125 5.66 12.42 -4.44
N ASP A 126 6.91 12.71 -4.19
CA ASP A 126 7.74 13.51 -5.10
C ASP A 126 8.12 12.73 -6.36
N SER A 127 8.21 13.46 -7.49
CA SER A 127 8.70 12.89 -8.75
C SER A 127 10.09 12.27 -8.60
N SER A 128 10.97 12.90 -7.83
CA SER A 128 12.34 12.42 -7.59
C SER A 128 12.38 11.08 -6.82
N ILE A 129 11.34 10.79 -6.04
CA ILE A 129 11.18 9.52 -5.34
C ILE A 129 10.52 8.49 -6.24
N ALA A 130 9.43 8.88 -6.92
CA ALA A 130 8.67 7.99 -7.81
C ALA A 130 9.54 7.44 -8.96
N ASP A 131 10.51 8.23 -9.43
CA ASP A 131 11.46 7.86 -10.49
C ASP A 131 12.84 7.47 -9.93
N GLY A 132 12.96 7.41 -8.60
CA GLY A 132 14.21 7.10 -7.90
C GLY A 132 14.55 5.60 -7.86
N PRO A 133 15.78 5.26 -7.45
CA PRO A 133 16.27 3.87 -7.47
C PRO A 133 15.54 2.94 -6.47
N GLN A 134 14.94 3.48 -5.44
CA GLN A 134 14.16 2.74 -4.43
C GLN A 134 12.71 2.48 -4.86
N ALA A 135 12.22 3.16 -5.92
CA ALA A 135 10.87 2.98 -6.44
C ALA A 135 10.76 1.67 -7.27
N VAL A 136 9.86 0.80 -6.84
CA VAL A 136 9.53 -0.46 -7.55
C VAL A 136 8.15 -0.39 -8.22
N ILE A 137 7.61 0.81 -8.43
CA ILE A 137 6.25 1.07 -8.89
C ILE A 137 5.97 0.42 -10.26
N LEU A 138 6.90 0.55 -11.21
CA LEU A 138 6.74 -0.06 -12.54
C LEU A 138 6.84 -1.60 -12.48
N HIS A 139 7.71 -2.14 -11.64
CA HIS A 139 7.77 -3.58 -11.39
C HIS A 139 6.49 -4.11 -10.74
N GLN A 140 5.91 -3.34 -9.82
CA GLN A 140 4.62 -3.65 -9.20
C GLN A 140 3.50 -3.74 -10.24
N VAL A 141 3.44 -2.81 -11.22
CA VAL A 141 2.46 -2.85 -12.32
C VAL A 141 2.61 -4.11 -13.14
N THR A 142 3.84 -4.45 -13.56
CA THR A 142 4.13 -5.66 -14.35
C THR A 142 3.74 -6.94 -13.58
N ASN A 143 4.17 -7.05 -12.32
CA ASN A 143 3.84 -8.19 -11.47
C ASN A 143 2.33 -8.29 -11.21
N GLY A 144 1.64 -7.15 -11.07
CA GLY A 144 0.19 -7.09 -10.89
C GLY A 144 -0.59 -7.68 -12.06
N ILE A 145 -0.10 -7.57 -13.29
CA ILE A 145 -0.70 -8.23 -14.47
C ILE A 145 -0.57 -9.74 -14.33
N ALA A 146 0.64 -10.23 -14.06
CA ALA A 146 0.90 -11.67 -13.92
C ALA A 146 0.07 -12.31 -12.79
N VAL A 147 -0.02 -11.65 -11.63
CA VAL A 147 -0.83 -12.13 -10.49
C VAL A 147 -2.31 -12.17 -10.84
N ARG A 148 -2.85 -11.13 -11.51
CA ARG A 148 -4.26 -11.13 -11.94
C ARG A 148 -4.55 -12.25 -12.93
N MET A 149 -3.66 -12.49 -13.89
CA MET A 149 -3.80 -13.60 -14.84
C MET A 149 -3.84 -14.95 -14.10
N ALA A 150 -2.95 -15.16 -13.14
CA ALA A 150 -2.92 -16.39 -12.34
C ALA A 150 -4.20 -16.58 -11.52
N VAL A 151 -4.68 -15.52 -10.86
CA VAL A 151 -5.94 -15.55 -10.08
C VAL A 151 -7.13 -15.87 -10.96
N LEU A 152 -7.24 -15.24 -12.14
CA LEU A 152 -8.31 -15.52 -13.09
C LEU A 152 -8.26 -16.97 -13.58
N ALA A 153 -7.07 -17.46 -13.96
CA ALA A 153 -6.92 -18.84 -14.40
C ALA A 153 -7.33 -19.87 -13.32
N LEU A 154 -6.87 -19.68 -12.08
CA LEU A 154 -7.23 -20.55 -10.96
C LEU A 154 -8.74 -20.50 -10.64
N SER A 155 -9.34 -19.30 -10.67
CA SER A 155 -10.78 -19.15 -10.42
C SER A 155 -11.63 -19.81 -11.51
N MET A 156 -11.21 -19.73 -12.77
CA MET A 156 -11.90 -20.38 -13.88
C MET A 156 -11.72 -21.92 -13.83
N GLN A 157 -10.54 -22.40 -13.46
CA GLN A 157 -10.29 -23.83 -13.34
C GLN A 157 -11.18 -24.48 -12.27
N GLY A 158 -11.36 -23.83 -11.11
CA GLY A 158 -12.31 -24.28 -10.09
C GLY A 158 -13.75 -24.36 -10.60
N GLN A 159 -14.22 -23.35 -11.33
CA GLN A 159 -15.57 -23.36 -11.92
C GLN A 159 -15.75 -24.43 -13.00
N LEU A 160 -14.72 -24.71 -13.79
CA LEU A 160 -14.74 -25.76 -14.81
C LEU A 160 -14.78 -27.14 -14.18
N GLN A 161 -14.07 -27.36 -13.08
CA GLN A 161 -14.13 -28.60 -12.30
C GLN A 161 -15.52 -28.84 -11.70
N GLU A 162 -16.11 -27.82 -11.06
CA GLU A 162 -17.48 -27.91 -10.49
C GLU A 162 -18.54 -28.20 -11.56
N LYS A 163 -18.34 -27.75 -12.79
CA LYS A 163 -19.27 -27.97 -13.91
C LYS A 163 -18.98 -29.26 -14.71
N GLY A 164 -18.00 -30.06 -14.33
CA GLY A 164 -17.61 -31.27 -15.05
C GLY A 164 -17.05 -31.02 -16.47
N LEU A 165 -16.66 -29.76 -16.78
CA LEU A 165 -16.23 -29.39 -18.12
C LEU A 165 -14.77 -29.75 -18.40
N ILE A 166 -13.97 -30.07 -17.37
CA ILE A 166 -12.55 -30.43 -17.55
C ILE A 166 -12.42 -31.84 -18.08
N GLU A 167 -13.30 -32.75 -17.74
CA GLU A 167 -13.32 -34.13 -18.29
C GLU A 167 -13.64 -34.15 -19.80
N ALA A 168 -14.38 -33.16 -20.29
CA ALA A 168 -14.73 -33.07 -21.71
C ALA A 168 -13.61 -32.49 -22.62
N ILE A 169 -12.57 -31.88 -22.04
CA ILE A 169 -11.44 -31.28 -22.79
C ILE A 169 -10.22 -32.19 -22.79
N ALA A 170 -10.15 -33.12 -21.86
CA ALA A 170 -9.03 -34.08 -21.72
C ALA A 170 -9.24 -35.42 -22.43
N GLY A 171 -10.39 -35.68 -23.06
CA GLY A 171 -10.70 -36.78 -23.93
C GLY A 171 -10.74 -36.36 -25.40
#